data_13c878bfb3a7d0b6cab9f0607cc61ed8
#
_entry.id   13c878bfb3a7d0b6cab9f0607cc61ed8
#
_cell.length_a   1.000
_cell.length_b   1.000
_cell.length_c   1.000
_cell.angle_alpha   90.00
_cell.angle_beta   90.00
_cell.angle_gamma   90.00
#
_symmetry.space_group_name_H-M   'P 1'
#
loop_
_entity.id
_entity.type
_entity.pdbx_description
1 polymer ?
#
loop_
_entity_poly.entity_id
_entity_poly.type
_entity_poly.pdbx_seq_one_letter_code
_entity_poly.pdbx_strand_id
1 'polypeptide(L)'
;MNKFWVILKESYRKNVQSVGFIVMILAPLIIIGIGLGVGYFVSNAEDDSLSIAIISKNEQVQALLSSKETGLKIDKDIQSIAKAKKALGNEEIEGYATIEVTDNVVEAEYVSTDIQGTPNAELLKSLLTSYQTQLKGKELALSQQEIEALTSPIQFSESIVTIKEGVIKTEDDSEIPGSLVRNGAAYLISIAIFIFITTYSSIIAQEIASEKGTRIMEVILSSVSSTTHFFGKLVGILLVCLTQISLYAIIGVIAFVQLKKINFVKDVLSIIDLGQLTASFIGISVALFLLGIFLYVVLAAFFGSLVTKIEDVNKAVSPVAFIAVAGFYGGMFAFVNPDHLIVEILSFVPLFTPFIMPFRIAADNISSTSIAISLVATLSFTVLTTWISLLLYRSNVLVYSDTNLFKTMKRSWSIFKSERNSTYKD
;
A
#
# COMPACT_ATOMS: atom_id res chain seq x y z
N MET A 1 -10.09 22.93 37.67
CA MET A 1 -9.67 22.04 36.57
C MET A 1 -8.87 22.87 35.58
N ASN A 2 -7.71 22.40 35.13
CA ASN A 2 -6.93 23.13 34.14
C ASN A 2 -7.72 23.18 32.82
N LYS A 3 -7.99 24.37 32.30
CA LYS A 3 -8.80 24.63 31.11
C LYS A 3 -8.31 23.85 29.87
N PHE A 4 -7.01 23.57 29.80
CA PHE A 4 -6.39 22.73 28.80
C PHE A 4 -7.02 21.32 28.75
N TRP A 5 -7.12 20.66 29.90
CA TRP A 5 -7.69 19.31 29.99
C TRP A 5 -9.18 19.26 29.63
N VAL A 6 -9.91 20.34 29.87
CA VAL A 6 -11.34 20.42 29.46
C VAL A 6 -11.47 20.40 27.95
N ILE A 7 -10.70 21.25 27.25
CA ILE A 7 -10.71 21.34 25.79
C ILE A 7 -10.23 20.02 25.16
N LEU A 8 -9.12 19.47 25.67
CA LEU A 8 -8.58 18.20 25.21
C LEU A 8 -9.61 17.09 25.34
N LYS A 9 -10.23 16.92 26.51
CA LYS A 9 -11.21 15.88 26.77
C LYS A 9 -12.46 16.04 25.91
N GLU A 10 -12.92 17.25 25.70
CA GLU A 10 -14.05 17.57 24.85
C GLU A 10 -13.75 17.19 23.40
N SER A 11 -12.62 17.66 22.84
CA SER A 11 -12.20 17.33 21.47
C SER A 11 -12.01 15.83 21.28
N TYR A 12 -11.31 15.15 22.20
CA TYR A 12 -11.12 13.71 22.18
C TYR A 12 -12.44 12.95 22.19
N ARG A 13 -13.31 13.21 23.17
CA ARG A 13 -14.57 12.48 23.35
C ARG A 13 -15.50 12.68 22.17
N LYS A 14 -15.64 13.91 21.67
CA LYS A 14 -16.46 14.25 20.51
C LYS A 14 -16.05 13.43 19.28
N ASN A 15 -14.76 13.32 19.01
CA ASN A 15 -14.26 12.61 17.84
C ASN A 15 -14.34 11.09 18.01
N VAL A 16 -13.92 10.53 19.15
CA VAL A 16 -13.97 9.07 19.38
C VAL A 16 -15.40 8.53 19.40
N GLN A 17 -16.37 9.31 19.86
CA GLN A 17 -17.79 8.93 19.88
C GLN A 17 -18.52 9.23 18.57
N SER A 18 -17.84 9.77 17.56
CA SER A 18 -18.46 10.07 16.26
C SER A 18 -18.67 8.80 15.43
N VAL A 19 -19.75 8.80 14.65
CA VAL A 19 -19.98 7.71 13.65
C VAL A 19 -18.83 7.63 12.66
N GLY A 20 -18.25 8.78 12.28
CA GLY A 20 -17.09 8.85 11.40
C GLY A 20 -15.89 8.06 11.93
N PHE A 21 -15.61 8.12 13.23
CA PHE A 21 -14.53 7.37 13.86
C PHE A 21 -14.77 5.85 13.80
N ILE A 22 -16.02 5.42 14.04
CA ILE A 22 -16.40 4.00 13.93
C ILE A 22 -16.21 3.51 12.49
N VAL A 23 -16.67 4.30 11.51
CA VAL A 23 -16.49 3.96 10.09
C VAL A 23 -15.01 3.90 9.72
N MET A 24 -14.19 4.84 10.20
CA MET A 24 -12.73 4.83 9.96
C MET A 24 -12.06 3.56 10.51
N ILE A 25 -12.50 3.06 11.67
CA ILE A 25 -11.95 1.82 12.24
C ILE A 25 -12.40 0.60 11.42
N LEU A 26 -13.68 0.56 11.02
CA LEU A 26 -14.25 -0.61 10.36
C LEU A 26 -13.85 -0.72 8.88
N ALA A 27 -13.68 0.41 8.17
CA ALA A 27 -13.43 0.40 6.73
C ALA A 27 -12.21 -0.44 6.29
N PRO A 28 -11.01 -0.29 6.89
CA PRO A 28 -9.87 -1.14 6.53
C PRO A 28 -10.11 -2.63 6.86
N LEU A 29 -10.81 -2.91 7.96
CA LEU A 29 -11.12 -4.29 8.35
C LEU A 29 -12.09 -4.96 7.37
N ILE A 30 -13.07 -4.21 6.87
CA ILE A 30 -14.00 -4.69 5.84
C ILE A 30 -13.22 -4.97 4.54
N ILE A 31 -12.32 -4.07 4.13
CA ILE A 31 -11.50 -4.25 2.92
C ILE A 31 -10.62 -5.50 3.04
N ILE A 32 -9.96 -5.68 4.18
CA ILE A 32 -9.14 -6.88 4.44
C ILE A 32 -10.02 -8.13 4.45
N GLY A 33 -11.19 -8.08 5.10
CA GLY A 33 -12.14 -9.20 5.15
C GLY A 33 -12.65 -9.60 3.76
N ILE A 34 -12.95 -8.62 2.90
CA ILE A 34 -13.33 -8.87 1.50
C ILE A 34 -12.14 -9.48 0.74
N GLY A 35 -10.93 -8.92 0.89
CA GLY A 35 -9.73 -9.43 0.23
C GLY A 35 -9.41 -10.89 0.60
N LEU A 36 -9.50 -11.22 1.89
CA LEU A 36 -9.33 -12.60 2.37
C LEU A 36 -10.46 -13.53 1.87
N GLY A 37 -11.71 -13.04 1.83
CA GLY A 37 -12.85 -13.78 1.30
C GLY A 37 -12.69 -14.10 -0.18
N VAL A 38 -12.29 -13.11 -0.99
CA VAL A 38 -11.99 -13.29 -2.41
C VAL A 38 -10.80 -14.23 -2.60
N GLY A 39 -9.71 -14.03 -1.86
CA GLY A 39 -8.54 -14.91 -1.93
C GLY A 39 -8.86 -16.37 -1.57
N TYR A 40 -9.65 -16.59 -0.53
CA TYR A 40 -10.12 -17.93 -0.17
C TYR A 40 -11.02 -18.53 -1.25
N PHE A 41 -11.91 -17.72 -1.85
CA PHE A 41 -12.79 -18.20 -2.91
C PHE A 41 -12.00 -18.52 -4.19
N VAL A 42 -11.03 -17.69 -4.56
CA VAL A 42 -10.14 -17.93 -5.72
C VAL A 42 -9.28 -19.17 -5.50
N SER A 43 -8.66 -19.33 -4.32
CA SER A 43 -7.83 -20.49 -4.02
C SER A 43 -8.62 -21.82 -4.03
N ASN A 44 -9.90 -21.79 -3.67
CA ASN A 44 -10.76 -22.96 -3.80
C ASN A 44 -11.32 -23.14 -5.22
N ALA A 45 -11.42 -22.07 -6.03
CA ALA A 45 -11.84 -22.13 -7.41
C ALA A 45 -10.72 -22.68 -8.33
N GLU A 46 -9.45 -22.64 -7.91
CA GLU A 46 -8.35 -23.31 -8.63
C GLU A 46 -8.53 -24.84 -8.66
N ASP A 47 -9.25 -25.42 -7.70
CA ASP A 47 -9.67 -26.85 -7.79
C ASP A 47 -10.76 -27.08 -8.85
N ASP A 48 -11.47 -26.04 -9.25
CA ASP A 48 -12.47 -26.04 -10.34
C ASP A 48 -11.90 -25.47 -11.67
N SER A 49 -10.57 -25.54 -11.90
CA SER A 49 -10.00 -25.18 -13.19
C SER A 49 -10.75 -25.93 -14.30
N LEU A 50 -11.33 -25.17 -15.23
CA LEU A 50 -12.08 -25.71 -16.34
C LEU A 50 -11.21 -26.72 -17.10
N SER A 51 -11.80 -27.87 -17.45
CA SER A 51 -11.11 -28.90 -18.23
C SER A 51 -10.88 -28.43 -19.66
N ILE A 52 -9.87 -28.98 -20.30
CA ILE A 52 -9.66 -28.82 -21.73
C ILE A 52 -10.16 -30.06 -22.50
N ALA A 53 -10.64 -29.88 -23.71
CA ALA A 53 -10.98 -31.01 -24.59
C ALA A 53 -9.81 -31.29 -25.55
N ILE A 54 -9.44 -32.56 -25.68
CA ILE A 54 -8.40 -33.02 -26.61
C ILE A 54 -9.03 -33.88 -27.69
N ILE A 55 -8.87 -33.47 -28.95
CA ILE A 55 -9.39 -34.15 -30.12
C ILE A 55 -8.20 -34.65 -30.95
N SER A 56 -7.90 -35.92 -30.81
CA SER A 56 -6.85 -36.57 -31.60
C SER A 56 -7.28 -37.97 -31.99
N LYS A 57 -6.88 -38.40 -33.19
CA LYS A 57 -7.08 -39.79 -33.68
C LYS A 57 -5.92 -40.71 -33.22
N ASN A 58 -4.84 -40.13 -32.66
CA ASN A 58 -3.67 -40.89 -32.24
C ASN A 58 -3.84 -41.33 -30.77
N GLU A 59 -3.96 -42.66 -30.58
CA GLU A 59 -4.14 -43.25 -29.24
C GLU A 59 -2.94 -42.98 -28.30
N GLN A 60 -1.72 -42.89 -28.85
CA GLN A 60 -0.53 -42.63 -28.04
C GLN A 60 -0.51 -41.21 -27.46
N VAL A 61 -0.97 -40.23 -28.26
CA VAL A 61 -1.13 -38.83 -27.79
C VAL A 61 -2.21 -38.75 -26.72
N GLN A 62 -3.35 -39.45 -26.95
CA GLN A 62 -4.42 -39.48 -25.94
C GLN A 62 -3.97 -40.13 -24.63
N ALA A 63 -3.21 -41.23 -24.70
CA ALA A 63 -2.67 -41.91 -23.53
C ALA A 63 -1.67 -41.05 -22.77
N LEU A 64 -0.75 -40.37 -23.50
CA LEU A 64 0.26 -39.46 -22.91
C LEU A 64 -0.42 -38.34 -22.16
N LEU A 65 -1.34 -37.63 -22.78
CA LEU A 65 -1.97 -36.46 -22.22
C LEU A 65 -2.97 -36.79 -21.10
N SER A 66 -3.59 -37.97 -21.14
CA SER A 66 -4.55 -38.44 -20.12
C SER A 66 -3.87 -38.99 -18.84
N SER A 67 -2.54 -39.05 -18.78
CA SER A 67 -1.82 -39.52 -17.61
C SER A 67 -1.97 -38.50 -16.45
N LYS A 68 -2.12 -39.00 -15.20
CA LYS A 68 -2.25 -38.14 -14.01
C LYS A 68 -1.03 -37.25 -13.73
N GLU A 69 0.09 -37.58 -14.34
CA GLU A 69 1.37 -36.86 -14.14
C GLU A 69 1.47 -35.57 -14.96
N THR A 70 0.58 -35.38 -15.96
CA THR A 70 0.62 -34.22 -16.85
C THR A 70 0.07 -32.95 -16.21
N GLY A 71 -0.70 -33.03 -15.14
CA GLY A 71 -1.34 -31.88 -14.50
C GLY A 71 -2.50 -31.27 -15.31
N LEU A 72 -2.82 -31.81 -16.49
CA LEU A 72 -3.93 -31.34 -17.32
C LEU A 72 -5.25 -31.98 -16.90
N LYS A 73 -6.27 -31.17 -16.66
CA LYS A 73 -7.66 -31.65 -16.50
C LYS A 73 -8.32 -31.79 -17.87
N ILE A 74 -8.47 -33.01 -18.33
CA ILE A 74 -9.02 -33.31 -19.64
C ILE A 74 -10.44 -33.83 -19.54
N ASP A 75 -11.36 -33.21 -20.26
CA ASP A 75 -12.71 -33.72 -20.42
C ASP A 75 -12.71 -34.85 -21.48
N LYS A 76 -12.94 -36.07 -21.04
CA LYS A 76 -12.92 -37.26 -21.87
C LYS A 76 -14.22 -37.49 -22.66
N ASP A 77 -15.28 -36.76 -22.33
CA ASP A 77 -16.61 -36.93 -22.98
C ASP A 77 -16.73 -36.10 -24.26
N ILE A 78 -15.81 -35.14 -24.43
CA ILE A 78 -15.76 -34.26 -25.60
C ILE A 78 -14.70 -34.75 -26.58
N GLN A 79 -15.15 -35.56 -27.57
CA GLN A 79 -14.29 -36.18 -28.58
C GLN A 79 -14.49 -35.62 -30.00
N SER A 80 -15.28 -34.59 -30.19
CA SER A 80 -15.49 -33.98 -31.51
C SER A 80 -15.43 -32.45 -31.47
N ILE A 81 -14.94 -31.85 -32.56
CA ILE A 81 -14.84 -30.41 -32.72
C ILE A 81 -16.20 -29.71 -32.53
N ALA A 82 -17.28 -30.31 -33.00
CA ALA A 82 -18.61 -29.74 -32.87
C ALA A 82 -19.08 -29.69 -31.42
N LYS A 83 -18.79 -30.73 -30.61
CA LYS A 83 -19.08 -30.74 -29.18
C LYS A 83 -18.17 -29.78 -28.44
N ALA A 84 -16.87 -29.73 -28.76
CA ALA A 84 -15.91 -28.83 -28.14
C ALA A 84 -16.26 -27.35 -28.37
N LYS A 85 -16.63 -26.98 -29.59
CA LYS A 85 -17.11 -25.62 -29.89
C LYS A 85 -18.36 -25.23 -29.08
N LYS A 86 -19.28 -26.19 -28.90
CA LYS A 86 -20.49 -25.96 -28.13
C LYS A 86 -20.16 -25.81 -26.62
N ALA A 87 -19.32 -26.69 -26.09
CA ALA A 87 -18.89 -26.66 -24.70
C ALA A 87 -18.08 -25.38 -24.38
N LEU A 88 -17.22 -24.96 -25.31
CA LEU A 88 -16.49 -23.70 -25.20
C LEU A 88 -17.44 -22.49 -25.22
N GLY A 89 -18.44 -22.50 -26.09
CA GLY A 89 -19.45 -21.43 -26.15
C GLY A 89 -20.39 -21.38 -24.93
N ASN A 90 -20.52 -22.50 -24.21
CA ASN A 90 -21.26 -22.57 -22.93
C ASN A 90 -20.38 -22.36 -21.72
N GLU A 91 -19.09 -22.06 -21.90
CA GLU A 91 -18.10 -21.90 -20.80
C GLU A 91 -17.94 -23.16 -19.93
N GLU A 92 -18.19 -24.34 -20.49
CA GLU A 92 -18.03 -25.64 -19.80
C GLU A 92 -16.58 -26.13 -19.84
N ILE A 93 -15.78 -25.65 -20.80
CA ILE A 93 -14.33 -25.93 -20.93
C ILE A 93 -13.56 -24.64 -21.19
N GLU A 94 -12.28 -24.60 -20.79
CA GLU A 94 -11.37 -23.47 -20.99
C GLU A 94 -10.94 -23.32 -22.45
N GLY A 95 -10.76 -24.46 -23.13
CA GLY A 95 -10.33 -24.52 -24.52
C GLY A 95 -10.35 -25.94 -25.05
N TYR A 96 -10.10 -26.10 -26.35
CA TYR A 96 -9.89 -27.39 -26.94
C TYR A 96 -8.69 -27.40 -27.86
N ALA A 97 -8.01 -28.56 -27.94
CA ALA A 97 -6.91 -28.80 -28.84
C ALA A 97 -7.28 -29.86 -29.91
N THR A 98 -7.00 -29.57 -31.18
CA THR A 98 -6.97 -30.54 -32.25
C THR A 98 -5.53 -30.94 -32.50
N ILE A 99 -5.23 -32.25 -32.44
CA ILE A 99 -3.87 -32.77 -32.57
C ILE A 99 -3.85 -33.82 -33.66
N GLU A 100 -3.06 -33.60 -34.70
CA GLU A 100 -2.80 -34.53 -35.81
C GLU A 100 -1.33 -34.94 -35.78
N VAL A 101 -1.06 -36.21 -36.05
CA VAL A 101 0.28 -36.77 -36.19
C VAL A 101 0.40 -37.41 -37.54
N THR A 102 1.22 -36.80 -38.42
CA THR A 102 1.44 -37.28 -39.80
C THR A 102 2.95 -37.34 -40.04
N ASP A 103 3.45 -38.47 -40.52
CA ASP A 103 4.89 -38.69 -40.79
C ASP A 103 5.82 -38.29 -39.64
N ASN A 104 5.46 -38.70 -38.42
CA ASN A 104 6.19 -38.36 -37.20
C ASN A 104 6.29 -36.82 -36.90
N VAL A 105 5.41 -36.03 -37.48
CA VAL A 105 5.26 -34.59 -37.18
C VAL A 105 3.95 -34.38 -36.44
N VAL A 106 4.02 -33.70 -35.32
CA VAL A 106 2.86 -33.33 -34.50
C VAL A 106 2.43 -31.92 -34.84
N GLU A 107 1.22 -31.78 -35.36
CA GLU A 107 0.56 -30.49 -35.57
C GLU A 107 -0.59 -30.37 -34.58
N ALA A 108 -0.64 -29.22 -33.86
CA ALA A 108 -1.66 -28.95 -32.86
C ALA A 108 -2.19 -27.54 -33.00
N GLU A 109 -3.50 -27.40 -32.97
CA GLU A 109 -4.20 -26.13 -32.88
C GLU A 109 -4.96 -26.06 -31.55
N TYR A 110 -4.68 -25.03 -30.73
CA TYR A 110 -5.39 -24.78 -29.47
C TYR A 110 -6.32 -23.59 -29.64
N VAL A 111 -7.59 -23.76 -29.31
CA VAL A 111 -8.61 -22.72 -29.38
C VAL A 111 -9.18 -22.45 -28.02
N SER A 112 -9.07 -21.20 -27.56
CA SER A 112 -9.63 -20.72 -26.30
C SER A 112 -10.29 -19.36 -26.50
N THR A 113 -11.03 -18.89 -25.48
CA THR A 113 -11.63 -17.56 -25.45
C THR A 113 -10.71 -16.53 -24.80
N ASP A 114 -9.63 -16.95 -24.13
CA ASP A 114 -8.70 -16.05 -23.47
C ASP A 114 -7.63 -15.51 -24.44
N ILE A 115 -7.43 -14.17 -24.38
CA ILE A 115 -6.52 -13.43 -25.27
C ILE A 115 -5.06 -13.56 -24.82
N GLN A 116 -4.79 -13.82 -23.54
CA GLN A 116 -3.43 -13.87 -22.98
C GLN A 116 -2.78 -15.26 -23.01
N GLY A 117 -3.48 -16.27 -23.52
CA GLY A 117 -3.04 -17.67 -23.44
C GLY A 117 -3.30 -18.26 -22.05
N THR A 118 -3.59 -19.55 -22.02
CA THR A 118 -3.89 -20.24 -20.77
C THR A 118 -2.68 -21.04 -20.30
N PRO A 119 -2.47 -21.23 -18.97
CA PRO A 119 -1.42 -22.11 -18.45
C PRO A 119 -1.50 -23.52 -19.07
N ASN A 120 -2.70 -24.01 -19.35
CA ASN A 120 -2.95 -25.30 -19.99
C ASN A 120 -2.44 -25.35 -21.45
N ALA A 121 -2.48 -24.24 -22.19
CA ALA A 121 -1.94 -24.17 -23.55
C ALA A 121 -0.41 -24.29 -23.57
N GLU A 122 0.29 -23.62 -22.66
CA GLU A 122 1.76 -23.70 -22.56
C GLU A 122 2.21 -25.09 -22.10
N LEU A 123 1.52 -25.66 -21.12
CA LEU A 123 1.78 -27.01 -20.64
C LEU A 123 1.54 -28.04 -21.76
N LEU A 124 0.43 -27.94 -22.48
CA LEU A 124 0.12 -28.78 -23.64
C LEU A 124 1.20 -28.69 -24.73
N LYS A 125 1.63 -27.44 -25.05
CA LYS A 125 2.71 -27.19 -26.00
C LYS A 125 4.01 -27.87 -25.57
N SER A 126 4.38 -27.78 -24.30
CA SER A 126 5.61 -28.40 -23.78
C SER A 126 5.56 -29.93 -23.87
N LEU A 127 4.43 -30.55 -23.50
CA LEU A 127 4.22 -31.98 -23.56
C LEU A 127 4.24 -32.49 -25.01
N LEU A 128 3.60 -31.78 -25.94
CA LEU A 128 3.60 -32.13 -27.37
C LEU A 128 4.99 -31.95 -27.98
N THR A 129 5.75 -30.94 -27.57
CA THR A 129 7.14 -30.75 -28.00
C THR A 129 8.04 -31.92 -27.55
N SER A 130 7.89 -32.35 -26.30
CA SER A 130 8.60 -33.54 -25.78
C SER A 130 8.23 -34.81 -26.57
N TYR A 131 6.95 -34.98 -26.84
CA TYR A 131 6.48 -36.13 -27.66
C TYR A 131 7.01 -36.07 -29.08
N GLN A 132 7.00 -34.90 -29.73
CA GLN A 132 7.61 -34.69 -31.05
C GLN A 132 9.09 -35.07 -31.05
N THR A 133 9.84 -34.69 -30.03
CA THR A 133 11.29 -34.99 -29.89
C THR A 133 11.50 -36.50 -29.75
N GLN A 134 10.64 -37.19 -28.99
CA GLN A 134 10.69 -38.65 -28.87
C GLN A 134 10.41 -39.36 -30.24
N LEU A 135 9.43 -38.87 -31.00
CA LEU A 135 9.14 -39.44 -32.33
C LEU A 135 10.34 -39.26 -33.28
N LYS A 136 10.90 -38.04 -33.31
CA LYS A 136 12.07 -37.77 -34.16
C LYS A 136 13.33 -38.50 -33.70
N GLY A 137 13.53 -38.65 -32.39
CA GLY A 137 14.62 -39.46 -31.86
C GLY A 137 14.54 -40.92 -32.27
N LYS A 138 13.33 -41.53 -32.26
CA LYS A 138 13.12 -42.90 -32.76
C LYS A 138 13.36 -43.01 -34.27
N GLU A 139 12.95 -42.02 -35.05
CA GLU A 139 13.21 -41.97 -36.49
C GLU A 139 14.71 -41.95 -36.83
N LEU A 140 15.48 -41.24 -36.01
CA LEU A 140 16.94 -41.14 -36.12
C LEU A 140 17.69 -42.34 -35.48
N ALA A 141 16.97 -43.36 -35.01
CA ALA A 141 17.49 -44.53 -34.31
C ALA A 141 18.33 -44.19 -33.05
N LEU A 142 18.00 -43.09 -32.36
CA LEU A 142 18.62 -42.70 -31.10
C LEU A 142 18.13 -43.62 -29.98
N SER A 143 19.06 -43.96 -29.07
CA SER A 143 18.71 -44.66 -27.84
C SER A 143 17.89 -43.75 -26.88
N GLN A 144 17.14 -44.37 -25.97
CA GLN A 144 16.36 -43.61 -24.96
C GLN A 144 17.20 -42.63 -24.16
N GLN A 145 18.47 -43.05 -23.83
CA GLN A 145 19.40 -42.17 -23.11
C GLN A 145 19.86 -40.96 -23.93
N GLU A 146 20.04 -41.12 -25.24
CA GLU A 146 20.39 -40.00 -26.13
C GLU A 146 19.21 -39.05 -26.32
N ILE A 147 18.00 -39.56 -26.38
CA ILE A 147 16.78 -38.72 -26.43
C ILE A 147 16.63 -37.95 -25.14
N GLU A 148 16.79 -38.58 -23.97
CA GLU A 148 16.74 -37.92 -22.67
C GLU A 148 17.86 -36.87 -22.51
N ALA A 149 19.04 -37.12 -23.03
CA ALA A 149 20.12 -36.15 -23.03
C ALA A 149 19.82 -34.92 -23.91
N LEU A 150 19.15 -35.13 -25.04
CA LEU A 150 18.73 -34.03 -25.93
C LEU A 150 17.52 -33.25 -25.43
N THR A 151 16.68 -33.86 -24.59
CA THR A 151 15.48 -33.23 -24.01
C THR A 151 15.69 -32.75 -22.58
N SER A 152 16.87 -33.09 -22.00
CA SER A 152 17.17 -32.60 -20.63
C SER A 152 17.15 -31.07 -20.60
N PRO A 153 16.32 -30.45 -19.73
CA PRO A 153 16.28 -29.01 -19.62
C PRO A 153 17.64 -28.49 -19.15
N ILE A 154 18.05 -27.36 -19.69
CA ILE A 154 19.20 -26.65 -19.14
C ILE A 154 18.99 -26.44 -17.64
N GLN A 155 20.01 -26.72 -16.83
CA GLN A 155 19.98 -26.30 -15.44
C GLN A 155 20.20 -24.77 -15.39
N PHE A 156 19.10 -24.06 -15.47
CA PHE A 156 19.09 -22.61 -15.31
C PHE A 156 18.72 -22.31 -13.86
N SER A 157 19.66 -21.81 -13.08
CA SER A 157 19.42 -21.28 -11.74
C SER A 157 19.53 -19.77 -11.82
N GLU A 158 18.45 -19.09 -11.49
CA GLU A 158 18.40 -17.64 -11.32
C GLU A 158 18.63 -17.36 -9.83
N SER A 159 19.72 -16.71 -9.48
CA SER A 159 20.00 -16.34 -8.09
C SER A 159 19.84 -14.83 -7.94
N ILE A 160 18.93 -14.41 -7.07
CA ILE A 160 18.80 -13.01 -6.69
C ILE A 160 19.91 -12.67 -5.72
N VAL A 161 20.76 -11.71 -6.09
CA VAL A 161 21.88 -11.26 -5.27
C VAL A 161 21.65 -9.82 -4.80
N THR A 162 21.86 -9.58 -3.52
CA THR A 162 21.88 -8.23 -2.95
C THR A 162 23.34 -7.78 -2.81
N ILE A 163 23.68 -6.62 -3.40
CA ILE A 163 25.02 -6.04 -3.30
C ILE A 163 25.01 -5.02 -2.17
N LYS A 164 25.69 -5.32 -1.05
CA LYS A 164 25.93 -4.39 0.07
C LYS A 164 27.41 -4.09 0.19
N GLU A 165 27.80 -2.82 0.12
CA GLU A 165 29.21 -2.39 0.27
C GLU A 165 30.20 -3.18 -0.59
N GLY A 166 29.78 -3.58 -1.80
CA GLY A 166 30.60 -4.38 -2.71
C GLY A 166 30.64 -5.88 -2.41
N VAL A 167 29.89 -6.36 -1.42
CA VAL A 167 29.76 -7.79 -1.10
C VAL A 167 28.46 -8.34 -1.68
N ILE A 168 28.59 -9.37 -2.53
CA ILE A 168 27.46 -10.08 -3.12
C ILE A 168 26.97 -11.11 -2.09
N LYS A 169 25.71 -11.01 -1.68
CA LYS A 169 25.01 -12.05 -0.90
C LYS A 169 23.95 -12.68 -1.78
N THR A 170 23.98 -14.00 -1.90
CA THR A 170 22.96 -14.79 -2.58
C THR A 170 21.79 -15.00 -1.61
N GLU A 171 20.59 -14.68 -1.99
CA GLU A 171 19.36 -15.00 -1.24
C GLU A 171 18.88 -16.39 -1.71
N ASP A 172 18.29 -17.18 -0.81
CA ASP A 172 17.84 -18.55 -1.09
C ASP A 172 16.61 -18.51 -2.02
N ASP A 173 16.60 -19.30 -3.08
CA ASP A 173 15.58 -19.29 -4.16
C ASP A 173 14.16 -19.69 -3.67
N SER A 174 14.03 -20.14 -2.42
CA SER A 174 12.75 -20.64 -1.87
C SER A 174 11.94 -19.59 -1.10
N GLU A 175 12.51 -18.40 -0.83
CA GLU A 175 11.87 -17.36 -0.03
C GLU A 175 11.73 -16.05 -0.85
N ILE A 176 10.68 -15.29 -0.56
CA ILE A 176 10.55 -13.93 -1.12
C ILE A 176 11.72 -13.09 -0.64
N PRO A 177 12.45 -12.40 -1.56
CA PRO A 177 13.58 -11.57 -1.19
C PRO A 177 13.24 -10.64 -0.02
N GLY A 178 14.11 -10.60 0.99
CA GLY A 178 13.88 -9.78 2.19
C GLY A 178 13.69 -8.29 1.90
N SER A 179 14.29 -7.79 0.81
CA SER A 179 14.09 -6.44 0.28
C SER A 179 12.64 -6.22 -0.16
N LEU A 180 12.00 -7.24 -0.78
CA LEU A 180 10.60 -7.16 -1.22
C LEU A 180 9.65 -7.11 -0.03
N VAL A 181 9.92 -7.88 1.04
CA VAL A 181 9.14 -7.86 2.29
C VAL A 181 9.22 -6.48 2.95
N ARG A 182 10.44 -5.92 3.07
CA ARG A 182 10.64 -4.57 3.64
C ARG A 182 10.01 -3.48 2.79
N ASN A 183 10.14 -3.55 1.48
CA ASN A 183 9.52 -2.60 0.55
C ASN A 183 7.99 -2.68 0.59
N GLY A 184 7.41 -3.88 0.69
CA GLY A 184 5.98 -4.07 0.89
C GLY A 184 5.49 -3.44 2.20
N ALA A 185 6.24 -3.62 3.30
CA ALA A 185 5.94 -2.98 4.57
C ALA A 185 6.04 -1.45 4.48
N ALA A 186 7.08 -0.90 3.82
CA ALA A 186 7.23 0.53 3.59
C ALA A 186 6.06 1.10 2.77
N TYR A 187 5.58 0.36 1.78
CA TYR A 187 4.42 0.74 0.98
C TYR A 187 3.14 0.81 1.83
N LEU A 188 2.88 -0.21 2.65
CA LEU A 188 1.73 -0.20 3.58
C LEU A 188 1.81 0.95 4.59
N ILE A 189 3.00 1.23 5.12
CA ILE A 189 3.24 2.35 6.03
C ILE A 189 2.98 3.68 5.31
N SER A 190 3.44 3.85 4.07
CA SER A 190 3.22 5.07 3.28
C SER A 190 1.73 5.31 2.98
N ILE A 191 0.97 4.26 2.65
CA ILE A 191 -0.49 4.32 2.52
C ILE A 191 -1.13 4.75 3.83
N ALA A 192 -0.74 4.12 4.95
CA ALA A 192 -1.27 4.47 6.26
C ALA A 192 -0.97 5.94 6.61
N ILE A 193 0.26 6.41 6.39
CA ILE A 193 0.64 7.82 6.56
C ILE A 193 -0.29 8.73 5.76
N PHE A 194 -0.50 8.42 4.48
CA PHE A 194 -1.34 9.22 3.59
C PHE A 194 -2.80 9.30 4.07
N ILE A 195 -3.39 8.15 4.43
CA ILE A 195 -4.77 8.08 4.93
C ILE A 195 -4.91 8.84 6.24
N PHE A 196 -4.00 8.64 7.20
CA PHE A 196 -4.05 9.31 8.49
C PHE A 196 -3.84 10.83 8.35
N ILE A 197 -2.86 11.25 7.58
CA ILE A 197 -2.61 12.69 7.32
C ILE A 197 -3.84 13.35 6.72
N THR A 198 -4.41 12.80 5.65
CA THR A 198 -5.57 13.41 4.98
C THR A 198 -6.79 13.45 5.88
N THR A 199 -7.04 12.38 6.62
CA THR A 199 -8.17 12.26 7.53
C THR A 199 -8.05 13.22 8.72
N TYR A 200 -6.95 13.16 9.46
CA TYR A 200 -6.79 13.96 10.68
C TYR A 200 -6.56 15.45 10.39
N SER A 201 -5.95 15.77 9.24
CA SER A 201 -5.89 17.15 8.75
C SER A 201 -7.29 17.72 8.47
N SER A 202 -8.17 16.94 7.87
CA SER A 202 -9.55 17.36 7.62
C SER A 202 -10.34 17.54 8.93
N ILE A 203 -10.20 16.59 9.87
CA ILE A 203 -10.90 16.63 11.16
C ILE A 203 -10.51 17.87 11.96
N ILE A 204 -9.21 18.14 12.16
CA ILE A 204 -8.77 19.31 12.95
C ILE A 204 -9.21 20.63 12.32
N ALA A 205 -9.09 20.73 11.00
CA ALA A 205 -9.49 21.94 10.28
C ALA A 205 -10.99 22.21 10.34
N GLN A 206 -11.82 21.16 10.18
CA GLN A 206 -13.27 21.24 10.31
C GLN A 206 -13.69 21.61 11.73
N GLU A 207 -13.03 21.07 12.74
CA GLU A 207 -13.33 21.36 14.13
C GLU A 207 -13.08 22.83 14.47
N ILE A 208 -11.91 23.38 14.06
CA ILE A 208 -11.56 24.78 14.26
C ILE A 208 -12.48 25.71 13.47
N ALA A 209 -12.73 25.42 12.21
CA ALA A 209 -13.59 26.24 11.36
C ALA A 209 -15.04 26.24 11.83
N SER A 210 -15.55 25.11 12.31
CA SER A 210 -16.90 24.99 12.87
C SER A 210 -17.07 25.85 14.10
N GLU A 211 -16.14 25.83 15.04
CA GLU A 211 -16.19 26.67 16.25
C GLU A 211 -16.12 28.16 15.91
N LYS A 212 -15.30 28.51 14.93
CA LYS A 212 -15.19 29.88 14.45
C LYS A 212 -16.47 30.32 13.72
N GLY A 213 -17.01 29.49 12.83
CA GLY A 213 -18.23 29.78 12.05
C GLY A 213 -19.48 29.95 12.90
N THR A 214 -19.59 29.19 13.99
CA THR A 214 -20.71 29.27 14.94
C THR A 214 -20.52 30.32 16.03
N ARG A 215 -19.40 31.08 16.02
CA ARG A 215 -18.99 32.04 17.04
C ARG A 215 -18.78 31.46 18.45
N ILE A 216 -18.82 30.15 18.61
CA ILE A 216 -18.49 29.46 19.87
C ILE A 216 -17.05 29.79 20.29
N MET A 217 -16.16 30.00 19.30
CA MET A 217 -14.78 30.40 19.52
C MET A 217 -14.65 31.68 20.37
N GLU A 218 -15.52 32.68 20.17
CA GLU A 218 -15.50 33.93 20.96
C GLU A 218 -15.82 33.65 22.42
N VAL A 219 -16.79 32.79 22.70
CA VAL A 219 -17.16 32.38 24.05
C VAL A 219 -16.04 31.61 24.74
N ILE A 220 -15.39 30.69 24.00
CA ILE A 220 -14.26 29.93 24.52
C ILE A 220 -13.07 30.88 24.86
N LEU A 221 -12.73 31.77 23.94
CA LEU A 221 -11.58 32.67 24.05
C LEU A 221 -11.80 33.79 25.08
N SER A 222 -13.05 34.08 25.47
CA SER A 222 -13.29 34.98 26.63
C SER A 222 -12.81 34.40 27.96
N SER A 223 -12.71 33.06 28.01
CA SER A 223 -12.34 32.35 29.23
C SER A 223 -11.00 31.60 29.14
N VAL A 224 -10.49 31.34 27.95
CA VAL A 224 -9.28 30.51 27.68
C VAL A 224 -8.37 31.23 26.71
N SER A 225 -7.04 31.16 26.91
CA SER A 225 -6.11 31.72 25.93
C SER A 225 -6.10 30.93 24.63
N SER A 226 -5.89 31.62 23.49
CA SER A 226 -5.78 30.98 22.14
C SER A 226 -4.71 29.90 22.11
N THR A 227 -3.62 30.04 22.88
CA THR A 227 -2.56 29.01 23.00
C THR A 227 -3.10 27.73 23.64
N THR A 228 -3.81 27.88 24.78
CA THR A 228 -4.40 26.74 25.49
C THR A 228 -5.44 26.02 24.60
N HIS A 229 -6.21 26.80 23.87
CA HIS A 229 -7.19 26.26 22.93
C HIS A 229 -6.51 25.48 21.80
N PHE A 230 -5.52 26.08 21.13
CA PHE A 230 -4.76 25.46 20.05
C PHE A 230 -4.17 24.11 20.47
N PHE A 231 -3.39 24.09 21.56
CA PHE A 231 -2.78 22.85 22.03
C PHE A 231 -3.80 21.84 22.58
N GLY A 232 -4.88 22.29 23.21
CA GLY A 232 -5.95 21.41 23.68
C GLY A 232 -6.60 20.64 22.52
N LYS A 233 -6.91 21.35 21.42
CA LYS A 233 -7.44 20.73 20.18
C LYS A 233 -6.43 19.82 19.51
N LEU A 234 -5.21 20.31 19.31
CA LEU A 234 -4.15 19.56 18.65
C LEU A 234 -3.88 18.23 19.38
N VAL A 235 -3.64 18.29 20.70
CA VAL A 235 -3.37 17.09 21.49
C VAL A 235 -4.60 16.18 21.57
N GLY A 236 -5.81 16.76 21.66
CA GLY A 236 -7.07 16.00 21.61
C GLY A 236 -7.18 15.13 20.35
N ILE A 237 -6.95 15.72 19.17
CA ILE A 237 -6.99 15.01 17.88
C ILE A 237 -5.84 13.98 17.76
N LEU A 238 -4.65 14.31 18.23
CA LEU A 238 -3.53 13.36 18.24
C LEU A 238 -3.81 12.15 19.15
N LEU A 239 -4.50 12.33 20.26
CA LEU A 239 -4.94 11.23 21.12
C LEU A 239 -6.01 10.36 20.42
N VAL A 240 -6.91 10.94 19.63
CA VAL A 240 -7.85 10.17 18.78
C VAL A 240 -7.07 9.30 17.78
N CYS A 241 -6.07 9.90 17.11
CA CYS A 241 -5.17 9.18 16.20
C CYS A 241 -4.45 8.02 16.90
N LEU A 242 -3.85 8.26 18.07
CA LEU A 242 -3.18 7.22 18.85
C LEU A 242 -4.13 6.12 19.30
N THR A 243 -5.37 6.47 19.66
CA THR A 243 -6.41 5.49 20.00
C THR A 243 -6.72 4.59 18.79
N GLN A 244 -6.84 5.16 17.59
CA GLN A 244 -7.07 4.40 16.36
C GLN A 244 -5.90 3.46 16.04
N ILE A 245 -4.66 3.95 16.15
CA ILE A 245 -3.46 3.12 15.95
C ILE A 245 -3.43 1.96 16.95
N SER A 246 -3.72 2.25 18.23
CA SER A 246 -3.75 1.22 19.28
C SER A 246 -4.82 0.16 19.01
N LEU A 247 -6.01 0.58 18.56
CA LEU A 247 -7.07 -0.34 18.16
C LEU A 247 -6.66 -1.22 16.97
N TYR A 248 -6.04 -0.63 15.95
CA TYR A 248 -5.53 -1.41 14.81
C TYR A 248 -4.44 -2.39 15.23
N ALA A 249 -3.54 -2.01 16.15
CA ALA A 249 -2.51 -2.91 16.67
C ALA A 249 -3.14 -4.10 17.41
N ILE A 250 -4.13 -3.85 18.30
CA ILE A 250 -4.84 -4.90 19.04
C ILE A 250 -5.57 -5.82 18.07
N ILE A 251 -6.35 -5.27 17.14
CA ILE A 251 -7.12 -6.05 16.16
C ILE A 251 -6.16 -6.84 15.26
N GLY A 252 -5.05 -6.23 14.82
CA GLY A 252 -4.02 -6.87 14.00
C GLY A 252 -3.40 -8.08 14.70
N VAL A 253 -3.06 -7.97 15.98
CA VAL A 253 -2.52 -9.09 16.77
C VAL A 253 -3.57 -10.22 16.89
N ILE A 254 -4.82 -9.88 17.21
CA ILE A 254 -5.90 -10.87 17.32
C ILE A 254 -6.12 -11.57 15.96
N ALA A 255 -6.21 -10.78 14.89
CA ALA A 255 -6.37 -11.29 13.53
C ALA A 255 -5.22 -12.22 13.14
N PHE A 256 -3.96 -11.82 13.37
CA PHE A 256 -2.79 -12.64 13.07
C PHE A 256 -2.83 -13.99 13.78
N VAL A 257 -3.17 -14.02 15.09
CA VAL A 257 -3.28 -15.26 15.87
C VAL A 257 -4.35 -16.20 15.33
N GLN A 258 -5.46 -15.66 14.82
CA GLN A 258 -6.55 -16.48 14.30
C GLN A 258 -6.31 -16.88 12.82
N LEU A 259 -5.89 -15.94 11.99
CA LEU A 259 -5.71 -16.15 10.55
C LEU A 259 -4.56 -17.11 10.23
N LYS A 260 -3.49 -17.13 11.04
CA LYS A 260 -2.40 -18.11 10.87
C LYS A 260 -2.82 -19.57 11.00
N LYS A 261 -4.07 -19.86 11.41
CA LYS A 261 -4.64 -21.22 11.47
C LYS A 261 -5.23 -21.66 10.13
N ILE A 262 -5.50 -20.73 9.22
CA ILE A 262 -6.05 -20.98 7.90
C ILE A 262 -4.92 -21.44 6.98
N ASN A 263 -5.11 -22.55 6.24
CA ASN A 263 -4.06 -23.13 5.40
C ASN A 263 -3.53 -22.14 4.37
N PHE A 264 -4.40 -21.47 3.63
CA PHE A 264 -4.01 -20.41 2.68
C PHE A 264 -3.11 -19.34 3.32
N VAL A 265 -3.44 -18.88 4.55
CA VAL A 265 -2.62 -17.88 5.26
C VAL A 265 -1.28 -18.48 5.72
N LYS A 266 -1.26 -19.75 6.12
CA LYS A 266 0.00 -20.45 6.45
C LYS A 266 0.91 -20.52 5.23
N ASP A 267 0.37 -20.88 4.08
CA ASP A 267 1.14 -21.01 2.84
C ASP A 267 1.74 -19.65 2.45
N VAL A 268 0.96 -18.57 2.51
CA VAL A 268 1.47 -17.20 2.28
C VAL A 268 2.53 -16.80 3.31
N LEU A 269 2.31 -17.11 4.61
CA LEU A 269 3.28 -16.76 5.66
C LEU A 269 4.55 -17.63 5.60
N SER A 270 4.50 -18.81 5.00
CA SER A 270 5.70 -19.67 4.84
C SER A 270 6.67 -19.13 3.80
N ILE A 271 6.18 -18.30 2.86
CA ILE A 271 6.98 -17.68 1.80
C ILE A 271 7.54 -16.32 2.27
N ILE A 272 6.92 -15.68 3.28
CA ILE A 272 7.27 -14.34 3.77
C ILE A 272 8.11 -14.46 5.04
N ASP A 273 9.40 -14.11 4.95
CA ASP A 273 10.25 -14.00 6.16
C ASP A 273 9.98 -12.66 6.89
N LEU A 274 9.11 -12.71 7.90
CA LEU A 274 8.82 -11.55 8.76
C LEU A 274 10.03 -11.10 9.60
N GLY A 275 11.09 -11.93 9.75
CA GLY A 275 12.33 -11.57 10.43
C GLY A 275 13.08 -10.43 9.73
N GLN A 276 12.79 -10.19 8.45
CA GLN A 276 13.33 -9.06 7.69
C GLN A 276 12.81 -7.68 8.20
N LEU A 277 11.68 -7.66 8.92
CA LEU A 277 11.14 -6.46 9.54
C LEU A 277 11.83 -6.23 10.89
N THR A 278 13.02 -5.68 10.86
CA THR A 278 13.81 -5.42 12.08
C THR A 278 13.13 -4.42 13.01
N ALA A 279 13.38 -4.54 14.31
CA ALA A 279 12.84 -3.61 15.30
C ALA A 279 13.25 -2.15 15.03
N SER A 280 14.44 -1.93 14.48
CA SER A 280 14.92 -0.60 14.05
C SER A 280 14.11 -0.06 12.87
N PHE A 281 13.85 -0.86 11.84
CA PHE A 281 13.01 -0.45 10.70
C PHE A 281 11.61 -0.05 11.16
N ILE A 282 10.96 -0.88 11.97
CA ILE A 282 9.62 -0.61 12.50
C ILE A 282 9.63 0.64 13.39
N GLY A 283 10.58 0.73 14.32
CA GLY A 283 10.67 1.86 15.26
C GLY A 283 10.87 3.20 14.57
N ILE A 284 11.77 3.27 13.59
CA ILE A 284 12.02 4.49 12.81
C ILE A 284 10.80 4.84 11.95
N SER A 285 10.20 3.86 11.30
CA SER A 285 9.00 4.09 10.48
C SER A 285 7.82 4.59 11.30
N VAL A 286 7.61 4.06 12.50
CA VAL A 286 6.59 4.55 13.46
C VAL A 286 6.91 5.98 13.92
N ALA A 287 8.17 6.29 14.19
CA ALA A 287 8.56 7.65 14.55
C ALA A 287 8.28 8.65 13.41
N LEU A 288 8.63 8.31 12.17
CA LEU A 288 8.34 9.12 10.99
C LEU A 288 6.84 9.27 10.75
N PHE A 289 6.07 8.20 10.95
CA PHE A 289 4.62 8.20 10.87
C PHE A 289 4.00 9.19 11.85
N LEU A 290 4.39 9.14 13.13
CA LEU A 290 3.86 10.03 14.17
C LEU A 290 4.29 11.48 13.94
N LEU A 291 5.55 11.73 13.57
CA LEU A 291 6.05 13.06 13.25
C LEU A 291 5.35 13.64 12.02
N GLY A 292 5.14 12.83 10.99
CA GLY A 292 4.41 13.22 9.79
C GLY A 292 2.99 13.66 10.11
N ILE A 293 2.22 12.84 10.83
CA ILE A 293 0.86 13.19 11.24
C ILE A 293 0.86 14.48 12.05
N PHE A 294 1.74 14.60 13.05
CA PHE A 294 1.82 15.80 13.89
C PHE A 294 2.07 17.05 13.04
N LEU A 295 3.05 17.02 12.13
CA LEU A 295 3.38 18.14 11.24
C LEU A 295 2.18 18.57 10.38
N TYR A 296 1.54 17.60 9.72
CA TYR A 296 0.44 17.90 8.81
C TYR A 296 -0.84 18.35 9.54
N VAL A 297 -1.13 17.79 10.72
CA VAL A 297 -2.24 18.23 11.58
C VAL A 297 -2.03 19.67 12.07
N VAL A 298 -0.80 20.06 12.39
CA VAL A 298 -0.45 21.47 12.74
C VAL A 298 -0.70 22.40 11.55
N LEU A 299 -0.25 22.01 10.35
CA LEU A 299 -0.50 22.80 9.13
C LEU A 299 -2.00 22.93 8.86
N ALA A 300 -2.74 21.85 9.00
CA ALA A 300 -4.19 21.85 8.79
C ALA A 300 -4.93 22.68 9.84
N ALA A 301 -4.50 22.67 11.09
CA ALA A 301 -5.04 23.54 12.15
C ALA A 301 -4.84 25.01 11.80
N PHE A 302 -3.67 25.38 11.29
CA PHE A 302 -3.41 26.71 10.79
C PHE A 302 -4.35 27.10 9.65
N PHE A 303 -4.43 26.27 8.59
CA PHE A 303 -5.29 26.57 7.44
C PHE A 303 -6.79 26.59 7.82
N GLY A 304 -7.22 25.69 8.70
CA GLY A 304 -8.59 25.69 9.25
C GLY A 304 -8.94 26.98 10.00
N SER A 305 -7.96 27.61 10.67
CA SER A 305 -8.17 28.89 11.36
C SER A 305 -8.43 30.08 10.43
N LEU A 306 -8.05 29.96 9.15
CA LEU A 306 -8.23 31.04 8.17
C LEU A 306 -9.68 31.17 7.66
N VAL A 307 -10.48 30.12 7.75
CA VAL A 307 -11.85 30.08 7.22
C VAL A 307 -12.89 30.21 8.32
N THR A 308 -14.06 30.74 7.95
CA THR A 308 -15.22 30.92 8.84
C THR A 308 -16.40 30.03 8.47
N LYS A 309 -16.37 29.45 7.26
CA LYS A 309 -17.44 28.57 6.75
C LYS A 309 -16.93 27.15 6.63
N ILE A 310 -17.70 26.18 7.13
CA ILE A 310 -17.36 24.75 7.05
C ILE A 310 -17.20 24.29 5.59
N GLU A 311 -18.01 24.85 4.69
CA GLU A 311 -17.98 24.56 3.26
C GLU A 311 -16.64 24.93 2.58
N ASP A 312 -15.93 25.91 3.12
CA ASP A 312 -14.65 26.37 2.58
C ASP A 312 -13.44 25.65 3.18
N VAL A 313 -13.64 24.78 4.19
CA VAL A 313 -12.55 24.05 4.85
C VAL A 313 -11.75 23.20 3.87
N ASN A 314 -12.43 22.45 3.00
CA ASN A 314 -11.77 21.61 2.01
C ASN A 314 -10.88 22.43 1.06
N LYS A 315 -11.31 23.64 0.68
CA LYS A 315 -10.49 24.55 -0.12
C LYS A 315 -9.27 25.06 0.67
N ALA A 316 -9.45 25.34 1.96
CA ALA A 316 -8.38 25.85 2.81
C ALA A 316 -7.31 24.78 3.08
N VAL A 317 -7.70 23.53 3.25
CA VAL A 317 -6.80 22.40 3.52
C VAL A 317 -6.22 21.80 2.24
N SER A 318 -6.73 22.14 1.07
CA SER A 318 -6.25 21.59 -0.21
C SER A 318 -4.73 21.71 -0.42
N PRO A 319 -4.01 22.78 -0.02
CA PRO A 319 -2.56 22.83 -0.14
C PRO A 319 -1.88 21.73 0.67
N VAL A 320 -2.38 21.42 1.86
CA VAL A 320 -1.88 20.35 2.72
C VAL A 320 -2.10 18.99 2.07
N ALA A 321 -3.29 18.78 1.50
CA ALA A 321 -3.63 17.56 0.77
C ALA A 321 -2.76 17.37 -0.48
N PHE A 322 -2.53 18.41 -1.27
CA PHE A 322 -1.66 18.34 -2.46
C PHE A 322 -0.22 18.00 -2.10
N ILE A 323 0.32 18.57 -1.01
CA ILE A 323 1.67 18.23 -0.53
C ILE A 323 1.71 16.76 -0.08
N ALA A 324 0.67 16.28 0.63
CA ALA A 324 0.58 14.87 1.03
C ALA A 324 0.50 13.92 -0.17
N VAL A 325 -0.29 14.28 -1.20
CA VAL A 325 -0.37 13.52 -2.46
C VAL A 325 1.00 13.48 -3.16
N ALA A 326 1.68 14.64 -3.27
CA ALA A 326 3.03 14.69 -3.86
C ALA A 326 4.03 13.85 -3.05
N GLY A 327 3.94 13.87 -1.72
CA GLY A 327 4.76 13.03 -0.84
C GLY A 327 4.50 11.54 -1.05
N PHE A 328 3.24 11.14 -1.14
CA PHE A 328 2.85 9.75 -1.39
C PHE A 328 3.38 9.24 -2.74
N TYR A 329 3.19 10.02 -3.82
CA TYR A 329 3.74 9.66 -5.13
C TYR A 329 5.27 9.68 -5.15
N GLY A 330 5.89 10.60 -4.38
CA GLY A 330 7.34 10.59 -4.15
C GLY A 330 7.83 9.31 -3.48
N GLY A 331 7.06 8.78 -2.51
CA GLY A 331 7.30 7.48 -1.90
C GLY A 331 7.14 6.33 -2.89
N MET A 332 6.11 6.34 -3.74
CA MET A 332 5.94 5.34 -4.79
C MET A 332 7.10 5.37 -5.80
N PHE A 333 7.58 6.56 -6.15
CA PHE A 333 8.75 6.69 -7.02
C PHE A 333 10.02 6.15 -6.33
N ALA A 334 10.17 6.38 -5.02
CA ALA A 334 11.26 5.84 -4.21
C ALA A 334 11.22 4.32 -4.09
N PHE A 335 10.03 3.70 -4.12
CA PHE A 335 9.88 2.25 -4.16
C PHE A 335 10.57 1.63 -5.39
N VAL A 336 10.41 2.26 -6.56
CA VAL A 336 10.99 1.77 -7.82
C VAL A 336 12.44 2.20 -8.00
N ASN A 337 12.79 3.41 -7.53
CA ASN A 337 14.10 4.04 -7.75
C ASN A 337 14.67 4.65 -6.45
N PRO A 338 15.04 3.82 -5.47
CA PRO A 338 15.45 4.32 -4.14
C PRO A 338 16.75 5.15 -4.17
N ASP A 339 17.62 4.91 -5.17
CA ASP A 339 18.94 5.57 -5.35
C ASP A 339 18.89 6.84 -6.20
N HIS A 340 17.72 7.22 -6.70
CA HIS A 340 17.60 8.37 -7.56
C HIS A 340 17.86 9.67 -6.80
N LEU A 341 18.65 10.60 -7.36
CA LEU A 341 19.03 11.87 -6.73
C LEU A 341 17.84 12.67 -6.17
N ILE A 342 16.71 12.69 -6.89
CA ILE A 342 15.49 13.37 -6.44
C ILE A 342 14.95 12.73 -5.16
N VAL A 343 14.95 11.40 -5.08
CA VAL A 343 14.52 10.64 -3.89
C VAL A 343 15.44 10.95 -2.72
N GLU A 344 16.75 11.01 -2.98
CA GLU A 344 17.73 11.37 -1.97
C GLU A 344 17.44 12.76 -1.38
N ILE A 345 17.31 13.78 -2.22
CA ILE A 345 17.04 15.15 -1.79
C ILE A 345 15.70 15.24 -1.05
N LEU A 346 14.62 14.70 -1.62
CA LEU A 346 13.28 14.80 -1.04
C LEU A 346 13.14 14.03 0.27
N SER A 347 13.93 12.98 0.50
CA SER A 347 13.93 12.24 1.77
C SER A 347 14.40 13.06 2.97
N PHE A 348 15.11 14.17 2.75
CA PHE A 348 15.51 15.12 3.79
C PHE A 348 14.59 16.35 3.89
N VAL A 349 13.63 16.50 2.97
CA VAL A 349 12.63 17.57 3.05
C VAL A 349 11.52 17.15 4.01
N PRO A 350 11.33 17.81 5.18
CA PRO A 350 10.46 17.34 6.26
C PRO A 350 9.02 17.01 5.88
N LEU A 351 8.48 17.69 4.85
CA LEU A 351 7.14 17.43 4.34
C LEU A 351 7.05 16.09 3.57
N PHE A 352 8.14 15.65 2.94
CA PHE A 352 8.19 14.43 2.14
C PHE A 352 8.87 13.27 2.86
N THR A 353 9.72 13.56 3.84
CA THR A 353 10.47 12.57 4.63
C THR A 353 9.59 11.41 5.14
N PRO A 354 8.40 11.63 5.74
CA PRO A 354 7.59 10.53 6.27
C PRO A 354 7.16 9.51 5.21
N PHE A 355 6.99 9.95 3.96
CA PHE A 355 6.57 9.10 2.85
C PHE A 355 7.73 8.38 2.16
N ILE A 356 8.88 9.04 2.02
CA ILE A 356 10.00 8.60 1.19
C ILE A 356 11.01 7.78 1.99
N MET A 357 11.32 8.22 3.22
CA MET A 357 12.38 7.62 4.05
C MET A 357 12.15 6.14 4.35
N PRO A 358 10.92 5.64 4.63
CA PRO A 358 10.69 4.20 4.86
C PRO A 358 11.15 3.33 3.69
N PHE A 359 11.00 3.77 2.43
CA PHE A 359 11.46 3.04 1.25
C PHE A 359 12.99 3.02 1.14
N ARG A 360 13.66 4.14 1.44
CA ARG A 360 15.13 4.18 1.45
C ARG A 360 15.72 3.28 2.53
N ILE A 361 15.07 3.20 3.69
CA ILE A 361 15.48 2.28 4.76
C ILE A 361 15.23 0.82 4.34
N ALA A 362 14.10 0.55 3.67
CA ALA A 362 13.76 -0.78 3.17
C ALA A 362 14.76 -1.28 2.12
N ALA A 363 15.26 -0.38 1.28
CA ALA A 363 16.28 -0.68 0.27
C ALA A 363 17.70 -0.86 0.86
N ASP A 364 17.90 -0.60 2.16
CA ASP A 364 19.21 -0.69 2.85
C ASP A 364 20.32 0.21 2.24
N ASN A 365 19.95 1.27 1.54
CA ASN A 365 20.89 2.15 0.84
C ASN A 365 21.13 3.49 1.56
N ILE A 366 20.79 3.57 2.85
CA ILE A 366 20.94 4.78 3.66
C ILE A 366 21.68 4.52 4.96
N SER A 367 22.62 5.40 5.31
CA SER A 367 23.34 5.29 6.56
C SER A 367 22.49 5.67 7.77
N SER A 368 22.74 5.07 8.94
CA SER A 368 22.08 5.42 10.20
C SER A 368 22.21 6.90 10.56
N THR A 369 23.34 7.52 10.18
CA THR A 369 23.57 8.96 10.37
C THR A 369 22.60 9.80 9.54
N SER A 370 22.38 9.44 8.28
CA SER A 370 21.44 10.13 7.40
C SER A 370 19.99 10.00 7.89
N ILE A 371 19.62 8.83 8.42
CA ILE A 371 18.31 8.63 9.07
C ILE A 371 18.15 9.56 10.28
N ALA A 372 19.16 9.63 11.15
CA ALA A 372 19.14 10.52 12.30
C ALA A 372 19.03 11.99 11.89
N ILE A 373 19.77 12.42 10.89
CA ILE A 373 19.69 13.78 10.34
C ILE A 373 18.26 14.09 9.83
N SER A 374 17.65 13.19 9.09
CA SER A 374 16.29 13.39 8.57
C SER A 374 15.24 13.46 9.66
N LEU A 375 15.35 12.63 10.72
CA LEU A 375 14.48 12.68 11.89
C LEU A 375 14.63 14.02 12.64
N VAL A 376 15.87 14.47 12.91
CA VAL A 376 16.14 15.75 13.57
C VAL A 376 15.65 16.92 12.72
N ALA A 377 15.88 16.89 11.42
CA ALA A 377 15.40 17.92 10.49
C ALA A 377 13.85 17.99 10.49
N THR A 378 13.17 16.84 10.42
CA THR A 378 11.72 16.77 10.46
C THR A 378 11.15 17.24 11.80
N LEU A 379 11.76 16.84 12.91
CA LEU A 379 11.37 17.29 14.24
C LEU A 379 11.56 18.81 14.41
N SER A 380 12.72 19.34 14.00
CA SER A 380 13.03 20.77 14.08
C SER A 380 12.06 21.59 13.22
N PHE A 381 11.77 21.13 12.02
CA PHE A 381 10.80 21.76 11.13
C PHE A 381 9.38 21.71 11.72
N THR A 382 9.00 20.60 12.34
CA THR A 382 7.70 20.44 13.01
C THR A 382 7.55 21.42 14.17
N VAL A 383 8.58 21.57 15.01
CA VAL A 383 8.60 22.55 16.09
C VAL A 383 8.48 23.98 15.56
N LEU A 384 9.26 24.32 14.53
CA LEU A 384 9.21 25.64 13.87
C LEU A 384 7.82 25.92 13.29
N THR A 385 7.26 24.96 12.57
CA THR A 385 5.92 25.06 11.96
C THR A 385 4.84 25.22 13.05
N THR A 386 4.94 24.48 14.15
CA THR A 386 4.03 24.59 15.29
C THR A 386 4.10 25.99 15.90
N TRP A 387 5.30 26.52 16.09
CA TRP A 387 5.49 27.86 16.62
C TRP A 387 4.90 28.95 15.70
N ILE A 388 5.18 28.89 14.39
CA ILE A 388 4.62 29.83 13.41
C ILE A 388 3.09 29.69 13.34
N SER A 389 2.58 28.46 13.29
CA SER A 389 1.14 28.20 13.25
C SER A 389 0.43 28.76 14.48
N LEU A 390 1.02 28.62 15.66
CA LEU A 390 0.47 29.19 16.90
C LEU A 390 0.42 30.72 16.88
N LEU A 391 1.48 31.37 16.40
CA LEU A 391 1.54 32.84 16.32
C LEU A 391 0.44 33.37 15.40
N LEU A 392 0.28 32.75 14.22
CA LEU A 392 -0.73 33.14 13.23
C LEU A 392 -2.13 32.74 13.68
N TYR A 393 -2.28 31.62 14.37
CA TYR A 393 -3.56 31.15 14.93
C TYR A 393 -4.18 32.19 15.87
N ARG A 394 -3.39 32.78 16.77
CA ARG A 394 -3.86 33.84 17.69
C ARG A 394 -4.52 35.00 16.97
N SER A 395 -3.93 35.44 15.85
CA SER A 395 -4.45 36.54 15.03
C SER A 395 -5.63 36.11 14.18
N ASN A 396 -5.58 34.92 13.60
CA ASN A 396 -6.58 34.42 12.66
C ASN A 396 -7.94 34.12 13.34
N VAL A 397 -7.90 33.57 14.54
CA VAL A 397 -9.11 33.13 15.27
C VAL A 397 -10.06 34.29 15.58
N LEU A 398 -9.53 35.50 15.74
CA LEU A 398 -10.32 36.71 16.04
C LEU A 398 -10.75 37.49 14.77
N VAL A 399 -10.25 37.10 13.59
CA VAL A 399 -10.57 37.78 12.33
C VAL A 399 -11.68 37.06 11.59
N TYR A 400 -12.84 37.68 11.52
CA TYR A 400 -13.97 37.25 10.71
C TYR A 400 -13.97 38.05 9.41
N SER A 401 -13.45 37.46 8.33
CA SER A 401 -13.50 38.09 7.01
C SER A 401 -13.90 37.06 5.96
N ASP A 402 -14.87 37.40 5.14
CA ASP A 402 -15.35 36.64 3.97
C ASP A 402 -14.43 36.83 2.74
N THR A 403 -13.16 37.27 2.95
CA THR A 403 -12.22 37.53 1.87
C THR A 403 -11.39 36.29 1.52
N ASN A 404 -10.79 36.28 0.30
CA ASN A 404 -9.89 35.21 -0.16
C ASN A 404 -8.82 34.86 0.87
N LEU A 405 -8.54 33.56 1.03
CA LEU A 405 -7.53 32.97 1.94
C LEU A 405 -6.20 33.75 1.95
N PHE A 406 -5.73 34.16 0.79
CA PHE A 406 -4.48 34.93 0.64
C PHE A 406 -4.56 36.34 1.28
N LYS A 407 -5.69 37.01 1.16
CA LYS A 407 -5.92 38.33 1.79
C LYS A 407 -6.05 38.19 3.29
N THR A 408 -6.71 37.15 3.78
CA THR A 408 -6.82 36.87 5.22
C THR A 408 -5.43 36.59 5.83
N MET A 409 -4.61 35.77 5.18
CA MET A 409 -3.24 35.48 5.62
C MET A 409 -2.35 36.74 5.64
N LYS A 410 -2.44 37.58 4.60
CA LYS A 410 -1.70 38.85 4.56
C LYS A 410 -2.15 39.84 5.66
N ARG A 411 -3.44 39.88 5.96
CA ARG A 411 -4.00 40.72 7.01
C ARG A 411 -3.56 40.22 8.40
N SER A 412 -3.61 38.93 8.65
CA SER A 412 -3.14 38.32 9.88
C SER A 412 -1.65 38.60 10.14
N TRP A 413 -0.85 38.51 9.08
CA TRP A 413 0.58 38.87 9.17
C TRP A 413 0.80 40.34 9.49
N SER A 414 -0.02 41.26 8.94
CA SER A 414 0.08 42.69 9.22
C SER A 414 -0.32 43.04 10.67
N ILE A 415 -1.35 42.36 11.20
CA ILE A 415 -1.78 42.54 12.62
C ILE A 415 -0.67 42.05 13.54
N PHE A 416 -0.11 40.87 13.31
CA PHE A 416 1.01 40.34 14.06
C PHE A 416 2.20 41.33 14.09
N LYS A 417 2.55 41.92 12.94
CA LYS A 417 3.65 42.91 12.85
C LYS A 417 3.34 44.17 13.60
N SER A 418 2.09 44.62 13.64
CA SER A 418 1.68 45.83 14.40
C SER A 418 1.69 45.62 15.91
N GLU A 419 1.21 44.45 16.39
CA GLU A 419 1.26 44.10 17.83
C GLU A 419 2.70 44.02 18.34
N ARG A 420 3.61 43.42 17.58
CA ARG A 420 5.04 43.36 17.96
C ARG A 420 5.68 44.75 18.06
N ASN A 421 5.27 45.66 17.19
CA ASN A 421 5.82 47.03 17.21
C ASN A 421 5.22 47.89 18.32
N SER A 422 4.02 47.58 18.84
CA SER A 422 3.46 48.27 20.03
C SER A 422 4.09 47.83 21.33
N THR A 423 4.41 46.50 21.44
CA THR A 423 5.07 45.93 22.66
C THR A 423 6.52 46.42 22.85
N TYR A 424 7.14 46.99 21.81
CA TYR A 424 8.50 47.56 21.90
C TYR A 424 8.50 49.09 22.19
N LYS A 425 7.31 49.70 22.32
CA LYS A 425 7.20 51.16 22.55
C LYS A 425 6.79 51.53 24.00
N ASP A 426 6.46 50.54 24.82
CA ASP A 426 6.27 50.65 26.26
C ASP A 426 7.47 50.01 27.01
#